data_e65d100250bc5dd1c0742bbaa0fa81eb
#
_entry.id   e65d100250bc5dd1c0742bbaa0fa81eb
#
_cell.length_a   1.000
_cell.length_b   1.000
_cell.length_c   1.000
_cell.angle_alpha   90.00
_cell.angle_beta   90.00
_cell.angle_gamma   90.00
#
_symmetry.space_group_name_H-M   'P 1'
#
loop_
_entity.id
_entity.type
_entity.pdbx_description
1 polymer ?
#
loop_
_entity_poly.entity_id
_entity_poly.type
_entity_poly.pdbx_seq_one_letter_code
_entity_poly.pdbx_strand_id
1 'polypeptide(L)'
;PSMLEDGIRAAGFSPDDVDIVLNTHLHFDHAGGDTFVDAEGRVAPSFPRARYVVQKGEFDFAHGGNERVRASYLARNFDPIAEAGLWDFVEGPAQVTEGIRVVPSPGHTPFHQSVLIESEGRTACYLADVCPTAAHVPLPWIMGYDLEPLVTLESKRGLWTQAREEDWLLVFEHDPQVAWGRLDPGSDRPTLVSQ
;
A
#
# COMPACT_ATOMS: atom_id res chain seq x y z
N PRO A 1 -7.69 21.57 -0.76
CA PRO A 1 -7.47 20.54 0.25
C PRO A 1 -7.67 19.17 -0.40
N SER A 2 -6.82 18.22 -0.06
CA SER A 2 -6.99 16.83 -0.51
C SER A 2 -7.94 16.10 0.45
N MET A 3 -8.66 15.08 -0.04
CA MET A 3 -9.49 14.22 0.83
C MET A 3 -8.66 13.59 1.95
N LEU A 4 -7.38 13.29 1.71
CA LEU A 4 -6.45 12.76 2.70
C LEU A 4 -6.20 13.76 3.84
N GLU A 5 -5.88 15.02 3.53
CA GLU A 5 -5.69 16.05 4.55
C GLU A 5 -6.97 16.33 5.34
N ASP A 6 -8.12 16.34 4.68
CA ASP A 6 -9.42 16.52 5.34
C ASP A 6 -9.70 15.35 6.30
N GLY A 7 -9.36 14.12 5.91
CA GLY A 7 -9.46 12.93 6.76
C GLY A 7 -8.55 13.01 8.00
N ILE A 8 -7.30 13.45 7.83
CA ILE A 8 -6.35 13.65 8.92
C ILE A 8 -6.87 14.71 9.91
N ARG A 9 -7.36 15.85 9.39
CA ARG A 9 -7.96 16.91 10.22
C ARG A 9 -9.21 16.45 10.95
N ALA A 10 -10.07 15.66 10.27
CA ALA A 10 -11.26 15.09 10.90
C ALA A 10 -10.91 14.12 12.04
N ALA A 11 -9.76 13.44 11.96
CA ALA A 11 -9.22 12.59 13.02
C ALA A 11 -8.55 13.41 14.17
N GLY A 12 -8.48 14.75 14.05
CA GLY A 12 -7.93 15.63 15.08
C GLY A 12 -6.42 15.91 14.93
N PHE A 13 -5.83 15.57 13.81
CA PHE A 13 -4.41 15.77 13.51
C PHE A 13 -4.21 16.78 12.37
N SER A 14 -2.98 17.25 12.22
CA SER A 14 -2.53 18.05 11.09
C SER A 14 -1.50 17.28 10.26
N PRO A 15 -1.19 17.69 9.03
CA PRO A 15 -0.09 17.11 8.26
C PRO A 15 1.26 17.14 8.99
N ASP A 16 1.50 18.11 9.85
CA ASP A 16 2.74 18.23 10.65
C ASP A 16 2.82 17.22 11.81
N ASP A 17 1.71 16.56 12.14
CA ASP A 17 1.65 15.53 13.20
C ASP A 17 1.90 14.12 12.63
N VAL A 18 2.08 13.99 11.32
CA VAL A 18 2.38 12.71 10.67
C VAL A 18 3.88 12.44 10.74
N ASP A 19 4.26 11.37 11.42
CA ASP A 19 5.66 10.96 11.58
C ASP A 19 6.12 10.00 10.49
N ILE A 20 5.21 9.20 9.93
CA ILE A 20 5.52 8.15 8.95
C ILE A 20 4.44 8.11 7.86
N VAL A 21 4.88 8.11 6.62
CA VAL A 21 4.08 7.77 5.44
C VAL A 21 4.56 6.43 4.90
N LEU A 22 3.64 5.49 4.68
CA LEU A 22 3.94 4.17 4.14
C LEU A 22 3.34 4.04 2.74
N ASN A 23 4.19 3.94 1.72
CA ASN A 23 3.74 3.65 0.37
C ASN A 23 3.83 2.15 0.09
N THR A 24 2.73 1.55 -0.33
CA THR A 24 2.70 0.15 -0.78
C THR A 24 3.41 0.00 -2.11
N HIS A 25 3.23 0.97 -2.97
CA HIS A 25 3.90 1.17 -4.25
C HIS A 25 3.68 2.63 -4.71
N LEU A 26 4.27 3.04 -5.84
CA LEU A 26 4.31 4.44 -6.25
C LEU A 26 3.40 4.79 -7.44
N HIS A 27 2.34 4.04 -7.70
CA HIS A 27 1.32 4.46 -8.66
C HIS A 27 0.65 5.75 -8.18
N PHE A 28 0.14 6.54 -9.14
CA PHE A 28 -0.35 7.91 -8.87
C PHE A 28 -1.50 7.98 -7.87
N ASP A 29 -2.33 6.96 -7.78
CA ASP A 29 -3.47 6.88 -6.86
C ASP A 29 -3.06 6.46 -5.44
N HIS A 30 -1.85 5.94 -5.25
CA HIS A 30 -1.27 5.62 -3.94
C HIS A 30 -0.30 6.69 -3.45
N ALA A 31 0.60 7.15 -4.32
CA ALA A 31 1.59 8.18 -3.99
C ALA A 31 1.12 9.62 -4.28
N GLY A 32 -0.09 9.80 -4.83
CA GLY A 32 -0.60 11.12 -5.21
C GLY A 32 -0.86 12.06 -4.04
N GLY A 33 -1.03 11.50 -2.84
CA GLY A 33 -1.19 12.27 -1.59
C GLY A 33 0.14 12.66 -0.92
N ASP A 34 1.27 12.14 -1.38
CA ASP A 34 2.59 12.40 -0.80
C ASP A 34 3.08 13.82 -1.02
N THR A 35 2.57 14.46 -2.07
CA THR A 35 2.94 15.83 -2.44
C THR A 35 1.72 16.70 -2.68
N PHE A 36 1.90 18.00 -2.56
CA PHE A 36 0.90 19.00 -2.92
C PHE A 36 1.54 20.14 -3.71
N VAL A 37 0.71 20.95 -4.38
CA VAL A 37 1.15 22.16 -5.08
C VAL A 37 0.85 23.36 -4.19
N ASP A 38 1.89 24.13 -3.84
CA ASP A 38 1.77 25.32 -3.00
C ASP A 38 1.16 26.52 -3.76
N ALA A 39 0.98 27.64 -3.07
CA ALA A 39 0.40 28.86 -3.65
C ALA A 39 1.25 29.49 -4.78
N GLU A 40 2.55 29.19 -4.79
CA GLU A 40 3.52 29.63 -5.79
C GLU A 40 3.66 28.64 -6.96
N GLY A 41 2.90 27.53 -6.94
CA GLY A 41 2.93 26.50 -7.99
C GLY A 41 4.07 25.50 -7.86
N ARG A 42 4.77 25.44 -6.74
CA ARG A 42 5.84 24.47 -6.47
C ARG A 42 5.26 23.21 -5.87
N VAL A 43 5.82 22.06 -6.25
CA VAL A 43 5.46 20.78 -5.64
C VAL A 43 6.33 20.56 -4.40
N ALA A 44 5.68 20.21 -3.29
CA ALA A 44 6.32 19.99 -2.01
C ALA A 44 5.75 18.77 -1.28
N PRO A 45 6.49 18.15 -0.33
CA PRO A 45 5.97 17.06 0.50
C PRO A 45 4.73 17.48 1.30
N SER A 46 3.67 16.66 1.29
CA SER A 46 2.45 16.89 2.07
C SER A 46 2.68 16.75 3.57
N PHE A 47 3.65 15.93 3.96
CA PHE A 47 3.99 15.64 5.35
C PHE A 47 5.47 15.94 5.59
N PRO A 48 5.84 17.24 5.79
CA PRO A 48 7.24 17.68 5.75
C PRO A 48 8.08 17.18 6.94
N ARG A 49 7.45 16.65 7.98
CA ARG A 49 8.12 16.08 9.16
C ARG A 49 8.17 14.57 9.16
N ALA A 50 7.43 13.91 8.24
CA ALA A 50 7.40 12.48 8.13
C ALA A 50 8.63 11.92 7.41
N ARG A 51 9.02 10.70 7.77
CA ARG A 51 9.79 9.84 6.88
C ARG A 51 8.84 9.05 5.99
N TYR A 52 9.20 8.90 4.73
CA TYR A 52 8.40 8.17 3.75
C TYR A 52 9.05 6.80 3.49
N VAL A 53 8.30 5.73 3.73
CA VAL A 53 8.82 4.36 3.65
C VAL A 53 8.31 3.68 2.40
N VAL A 54 9.21 3.15 1.58
CA VAL A 54 8.90 2.37 0.37
C VAL A 54 10.02 1.35 0.12
N GLN A 55 9.71 0.27 -0.61
CA GLN A 55 10.76 -0.63 -1.10
C GLN A 55 11.71 0.12 -2.05
N LYS A 56 13.02 0.00 -1.83
CA LYS A 56 14.03 0.65 -2.69
C LYS A 56 13.84 0.29 -4.16
N GLY A 57 13.55 -0.99 -4.43
CA GLY A 57 13.30 -1.47 -5.77
C GLY A 57 12.08 -0.82 -6.44
N GLU A 58 11.02 -0.46 -5.67
CA GLU A 58 9.85 0.22 -6.21
C GLU A 58 10.21 1.64 -6.67
N PHE A 59 10.99 2.36 -5.87
CA PHE A 59 11.48 3.68 -6.23
C PHE A 59 12.34 3.65 -7.49
N ASP A 60 13.26 2.68 -7.60
CA ASP A 60 14.10 2.52 -8.78
C ASP A 60 13.28 2.13 -10.01
N PHE A 61 12.30 1.24 -9.85
CA PHE A 61 11.40 0.81 -10.91
C PHE A 61 10.53 1.97 -11.43
N ALA A 62 10.04 2.84 -10.54
CA ALA A 62 9.25 4.01 -10.90
C ALA A 62 10.00 4.97 -11.85
N HIS A 63 11.34 5.02 -11.74
CA HIS A 63 12.21 5.81 -12.62
C HIS A 63 12.64 5.06 -13.91
N GLY A 64 12.33 3.79 -14.03
CA GLY A 64 12.79 2.93 -15.13
C GLY A 64 12.23 3.27 -16.50
N GLY A 65 11.24 4.16 -16.59
CA GLY A 65 10.76 4.72 -17.86
C GLY A 65 10.08 3.72 -18.81
N ASN A 66 9.63 2.57 -18.32
CA ASN A 66 8.97 1.55 -19.12
C ASN A 66 7.64 2.07 -19.69
N GLU A 67 7.43 1.92 -21.00
CA GLU A 67 6.26 2.42 -21.72
C GLU A 67 4.94 1.84 -21.21
N ARG A 68 4.96 0.63 -20.66
CA ARG A 68 3.78 -0.06 -20.10
C ARG A 68 3.27 0.64 -18.86
N VAL A 69 4.17 1.20 -18.04
CA VAL A 69 3.84 1.67 -16.67
C VAL A 69 3.98 3.19 -16.49
N ARG A 70 4.65 3.89 -17.40
CA ARG A 70 4.95 5.33 -17.25
C ARG A 70 3.72 6.21 -16.99
N ALA A 71 2.52 5.77 -17.39
CA ALA A 71 1.30 6.52 -17.16
C ALA A 71 0.82 6.41 -15.69
N SER A 72 1.26 5.36 -14.98
CA SER A 72 0.91 5.12 -13.59
C SER A 72 1.91 5.77 -12.62
N TYR A 73 3.15 6.03 -13.04
CA TYR A 73 4.19 6.66 -12.22
C TYR A 73 4.37 8.12 -12.58
N LEU A 74 4.01 9.01 -11.68
CA LEU A 74 4.16 10.45 -11.87
C LEU A 74 5.29 10.96 -10.97
N ALA A 75 6.45 11.26 -11.56
CA ALA A 75 7.65 11.70 -10.85
C ALA A 75 7.38 12.83 -9.83
N ARG A 76 6.47 13.74 -10.14
CA ARG A 76 6.04 14.81 -9.22
C ARG A 76 5.49 14.33 -7.88
N ASN A 77 5.05 13.05 -7.79
CA ASN A 77 4.47 12.51 -6.55
C ASN A 77 5.56 11.97 -5.61
N PHE A 78 6.77 11.67 -6.10
CA PHE A 78 7.80 11.03 -5.31
C PHE A 78 9.20 11.67 -5.43
N ASP A 79 9.53 12.38 -6.52
CA ASP A 79 10.81 13.11 -6.63
C ASP A 79 10.98 14.21 -5.58
N PRO A 80 9.95 15.04 -5.27
CA PRO A 80 10.10 16.07 -4.24
C PRO A 80 10.39 15.50 -2.84
N ILE A 81 9.94 14.28 -2.55
CA ILE A 81 10.28 13.56 -1.31
C ILE A 81 11.77 13.20 -1.30
N ALA A 82 12.32 12.76 -2.44
CA ALA A 82 13.74 12.46 -2.59
C ALA A 82 14.60 13.73 -2.47
N GLU A 83 14.18 14.83 -3.12
CA GLU A 83 14.87 16.12 -3.06
C GLU A 83 14.89 16.68 -1.62
N ALA A 84 13.84 16.43 -0.84
CA ALA A 84 13.76 16.79 0.56
C ALA A 84 14.54 15.85 1.51
N GLY A 85 15.04 14.71 1.00
CA GLY A 85 15.78 13.72 1.79
C GLY A 85 14.90 12.96 2.80
N LEU A 86 13.61 12.81 2.51
CA LEU A 86 12.63 12.22 3.44
C LEU A 86 12.36 10.72 3.20
N TRP A 87 12.91 10.12 2.14
CA TRP A 87 12.77 8.68 1.91
C TRP A 87 13.56 7.86 2.93
N ASP A 88 12.90 6.87 3.47
CA ASP A 88 13.45 5.76 4.26
C ASP A 88 13.23 4.46 3.48
N PHE A 89 14.24 4.07 2.70
CA PHE A 89 14.15 2.90 1.84
C PHE A 89 14.32 1.60 2.62
N VAL A 90 13.44 0.65 2.35
CA VAL A 90 13.53 -0.72 2.89
C VAL A 90 13.78 -1.72 1.75
N GLU A 91 14.39 -2.85 2.08
CA GLU A 91 14.63 -3.97 1.17
C GLU A 91 14.10 -5.25 1.81
N GLY A 92 13.05 -5.82 1.21
CA GLY A 92 12.37 -6.99 1.77
C GLY A 92 11.45 -6.67 2.96
N PRO A 93 11.13 -7.68 3.80
CA PRO A 93 10.32 -7.48 5.00
C PRO A 93 11.04 -6.57 6.00
N ALA A 94 10.33 -5.59 6.56
CA ALA A 94 10.93 -4.66 7.53
C ALA A 94 9.92 -4.23 8.61
N GLN A 95 10.44 -4.09 9.84
CA GLN A 95 9.72 -3.42 10.92
C GLN A 95 9.85 -1.91 10.73
N VAL A 96 8.73 -1.23 10.58
CA VAL A 96 8.72 0.23 10.37
C VAL A 96 8.66 0.97 11.70
N THR A 97 7.78 0.55 12.58
CA THR A 97 7.69 1.00 13.96
C THR A 97 7.05 -0.12 14.79
N GLU A 98 6.94 0.04 16.09
CA GLU A 98 6.27 -0.94 16.96
C GLU A 98 4.85 -1.21 16.44
N GLY A 99 4.52 -2.49 16.23
CA GLY A 99 3.23 -2.93 15.71
C GLY A 99 2.99 -2.68 14.21
N ILE A 100 3.93 -2.09 13.48
CA ILE A 100 3.77 -1.85 12.03
C ILE A 100 4.97 -2.43 11.28
N ARG A 101 4.72 -3.37 10.39
CA ARG A 101 5.72 -3.95 9.50
C ARG A 101 5.24 -4.03 8.07
N VAL A 102 6.17 -4.04 7.13
CA VAL A 102 5.89 -4.24 5.71
C VAL A 102 6.36 -5.61 5.27
N VAL A 103 5.62 -6.20 4.36
CA VAL A 103 5.95 -7.48 3.73
C VAL A 103 5.85 -7.35 2.21
N PRO A 104 6.89 -7.76 1.45
CA PRO A 104 6.80 -7.78 0.00
C PRO A 104 5.64 -8.65 -0.47
N SER A 105 4.84 -8.11 -1.38
CA SER A 105 3.74 -8.79 -2.06
C SER A 105 3.76 -8.44 -3.55
N PRO A 106 4.85 -8.84 -4.26
CA PRO A 106 5.04 -8.46 -5.65
C PRO A 106 3.99 -9.04 -6.58
N GLY A 107 3.88 -8.44 -7.78
CA GLY A 107 3.03 -8.92 -8.86
C GLY A 107 2.22 -7.80 -9.50
N HIS A 108 1.50 -6.99 -8.72
CA HIS A 108 0.89 -5.75 -9.20
C HIS A 108 1.98 -4.81 -9.72
N THR A 109 2.95 -4.51 -8.88
CA THR A 109 4.27 -4.03 -9.29
C THR A 109 5.35 -5.01 -8.80
N PRO A 110 6.57 -5.02 -9.38
CA PRO A 110 7.62 -5.97 -8.98
C PRO A 110 8.08 -5.83 -7.53
N PHE A 111 7.87 -4.67 -6.93
CA PHE A 111 8.32 -4.35 -5.57
C PHE A 111 7.19 -3.88 -4.66
N HIS A 112 5.96 -4.19 -5.02
CA HIS A 112 4.78 -3.93 -4.17
C HIS A 112 4.95 -4.56 -2.79
N GLN A 113 4.45 -3.86 -1.75
CA GLN A 113 4.41 -4.35 -0.38
C GLN A 113 3.03 -4.17 0.25
N SER A 114 2.65 -5.09 1.12
CA SER A 114 1.49 -4.98 2.00
C SER A 114 1.93 -4.54 3.40
N VAL A 115 1.02 -3.97 4.18
CA VAL A 115 1.31 -3.49 5.53
C VAL A 115 0.60 -4.36 6.56
N LEU A 116 1.33 -4.86 7.55
CA LEU A 116 0.78 -5.58 8.70
C LEU A 116 0.75 -4.66 9.91
N ILE A 117 -0.42 -4.59 10.52
CA ILE A 117 -0.71 -3.78 11.72
C ILE A 117 -1.03 -4.75 12.85
N GLU A 118 -0.18 -4.78 13.86
CA GLU A 118 -0.22 -5.76 14.95
C GLU A 118 -0.50 -5.05 16.28
N SER A 119 -1.55 -5.48 16.97
CA SER A 119 -1.90 -4.96 18.29
C SER A 119 -2.65 -6.00 19.10
N GLU A 120 -2.30 -6.17 20.37
CA GLU A 120 -2.98 -7.07 21.33
C GLU A 120 -3.16 -8.50 20.79
N GLY A 121 -2.16 -9.04 20.12
CA GLY A 121 -2.18 -10.39 19.54
C GLY A 121 -3.11 -10.56 18.34
N ARG A 122 -3.55 -9.46 17.72
CA ARG A 122 -4.34 -9.45 16.49
C ARG A 122 -3.57 -8.76 15.38
N THR A 123 -3.79 -9.20 14.14
CA THR A 123 -3.16 -8.63 12.96
C THR A 123 -4.21 -8.15 11.96
N ALA A 124 -4.03 -6.95 11.45
CA ALA A 124 -4.70 -6.46 10.25
C ALA A 124 -3.68 -6.37 9.11
N CYS A 125 -4.06 -6.83 7.92
CA CYS A 125 -3.27 -6.74 6.72
C CYS A 125 -3.91 -5.74 5.75
N TYR A 126 -3.27 -4.60 5.53
CA TYR A 126 -3.62 -3.69 4.44
C TYR A 126 -3.00 -4.24 3.16
N LEU A 127 -3.86 -4.77 2.30
CA LEU A 127 -3.46 -5.56 1.13
C LEU A 127 -2.96 -4.69 -0.01
N ALA A 128 -3.49 -3.50 -0.14
CA ALA A 128 -3.31 -2.67 -1.32
C ALA A 128 -3.62 -3.46 -2.61
N ASP A 129 -2.86 -3.25 -3.66
CA ASP A 129 -3.19 -3.75 -4.99
C ASP A 129 -2.83 -5.21 -5.26
N VAL A 130 -2.23 -5.90 -4.28
CA VAL A 130 -2.14 -7.36 -4.38
C VAL A 130 -3.53 -8.02 -4.34
N CYS A 131 -4.51 -7.36 -3.70
CA CYS A 131 -5.91 -7.76 -3.67
C CYS A 131 -6.79 -6.53 -3.39
N PRO A 132 -7.10 -5.70 -4.39
CA PRO A 132 -7.69 -4.38 -4.20
C PRO A 132 -9.12 -4.39 -3.69
N THR A 133 -9.88 -5.45 -3.96
CA THR A 133 -11.29 -5.59 -3.52
C THR A 133 -11.59 -7.00 -3.04
N ALA A 134 -12.69 -7.14 -2.28
CA ALA A 134 -13.21 -8.43 -1.84
C ALA A 134 -13.47 -9.41 -2.99
N ALA A 135 -13.85 -8.91 -4.16
CA ALA A 135 -14.05 -9.73 -5.35
C ALA A 135 -12.77 -10.42 -5.83
N HIS A 136 -11.59 -9.87 -5.52
CA HIS A 136 -10.29 -10.43 -5.87
C HIS A 136 -9.76 -11.45 -4.85
N VAL A 137 -10.47 -11.72 -3.76
CA VAL A 137 -10.05 -12.71 -2.74
C VAL A 137 -9.83 -14.11 -3.31
N PRO A 138 -10.67 -14.66 -4.19
CA PRO A 138 -10.38 -15.95 -4.83
C PRO A 138 -9.06 -15.89 -5.61
N LEU A 139 -8.21 -16.91 -5.47
CA LEU A 139 -6.85 -16.91 -6.01
C LEU A 139 -6.74 -16.56 -7.51
N PRO A 140 -7.58 -17.11 -8.41
CA PRO A 140 -7.43 -16.83 -9.84
C PRO A 140 -7.93 -15.44 -10.26
N TRP A 141 -8.56 -14.68 -9.36
CA TRP A 141 -9.06 -13.35 -9.67
C TRP A 141 -7.95 -12.33 -9.46
N ILE A 142 -7.26 -12.01 -10.54
CA ILE A 142 -6.11 -11.10 -10.61
C ILE A 142 -6.54 -9.84 -11.35
N MET A 143 -6.06 -8.70 -10.90
CA MET A 143 -6.39 -7.42 -11.51
C MET A 143 -5.75 -7.31 -12.91
N GLY A 144 -6.49 -6.74 -13.88
CA GLY A 144 -6.00 -6.58 -15.26
C GLY A 144 -4.80 -5.64 -15.41
N TYR A 145 -4.50 -4.87 -14.38
CA TYR A 145 -3.35 -3.95 -14.33
C TYR A 145 -2.08 -4.60 -13.78
N ASP A 146 -2.15 -5.80 -13.24
CA ASP A 146 -0.99 -6.49 -12.69
C ASP A 146 0.08 -6.70 -13.77
N LEU A 147 1.32 -6.32 -13.44
CA LEU A 147 2.45 -6.49 -14.36
C LEU A 147 2.90 -7.94 -14.44
N GLU A 148 2.81 -8.65 -13.31
CA GLU A 148 3.26 -10.03 -13.16
C GLU A 148 2.16 -10.89 -12.51
N PRO A 149 1.05 -11.17 -13.23
CA PRO A 149 -0.14 -11.78 -12.62
C PRO A 149 0.11 -13.15 -11.99
N LEU A 150 1.06 -13.94 -12.47
CA LEU A 150 1.43 -15.21 -11.85
C LEU A 150 2.20 -15.01 -10.55
N VAL A 151 2.97 -13.92 -10.44
CA VAL A 151 3.64 -13.54 -9.19
C VAL A 151 2.62 -13.05 -8.18
N THR A 152 1.63 -12.22 -8.60
CA THR A 152 0.48 -11.82 -7.76
C THR A 152 -0.23 -13.04 -7.19
N LEU A 153 -0.45 -14.08 -8.01
CA LEU A 153 -1.08 -15.32 -7.56
C LEU A 153 -0.31 -15.98 -6.42
N GLU A 154 1.03 -16.04 -6.52
CA GLU A 154 1.87 -16.63 -5.47
C GLU A 154 1.93 -15.73 -4.22
N SER A 155 2.01 -14.41 -4.38
CA SER A 155 1.92 -13.45 -3.27
C SER A 155 0.61 -13.61 -2.49
N LYS A 156 -0.53 -13.69 -3.18
CA LYS A 156 -1.83 -13.97 -2.57
C LYS A 156 -1.84 -15.32 -1.85
N ARG A 157 -1.26 -16.36 -2.46
CA ARG A 157 -1.19 -17.69 -1.85
C ARG A 157 -0.46 -17.66 -0.51
N GLY A 158 0.68 -16.98 -0.46
CA GLY A 158 1.47 -16.80 0.77
C GLY A 158 0.70 -16.01 1.84
N LEU A 159 0.12 -14.87 1.45
CA LEU A 159 -0.68 -14.04 2.36
C LEU A 159 -1.91 -14.78 2.90
N TRP A 160 -2.64 -15.53 2.05
CA TRP A 160 -3.81 -16.28 2.48
C TRP A 160 -3.49 -17.43 3.44
N THR A 161 -2.33 -18.05 3.28
CA THR A 161 -1.87 -19.08 4.23
C THR A 161 -1.70 -18.47 5.61
N GLN A 162 -0.93 -17.40 5.73
CA GLN A 162 -0.72 -16.71 6.99
C GLN A 162 -2.01 -16.11 7.57
N ALA A 163 -2.81 -15.46 6.72
CA ALA A 163 -4.07 -14.85 7.13
C ALA A 163 -5.06 -15.85 7.74
N ARG A 164 -5.07 -17.09 7.26
CA ARG A 164 -5.90 -18.16 7.84
C ARG A 164 -5.34 -18.71 9.14
N GLU A 165 -4.02 -18.92 9.20
CA GLU A 165 -3.36 -19.45 10.40
C GLU A 165 -3.44 -18.50 11.59
N GLU A 166 -3.37 -17.18 11.32
CA GLU A 166 -3.31 -16.14 12.33
C GLU A 166 -4.61 -15.31 12.46
N ASP A 167 -5.66 -15.69 11.72
CA ASP A 167 -6.97 -15.01 11.71
C ASP A 167 -6.86 -13.49 11.41
N TRP A 168 -6.15 -13.13 10.35
CA TRP A 168 -5.95 -11.72 9.99
C TRP A 168 -7.23 -11.03 9.55
N LEU A 169 -7.35 -9.76 9.90
CA LEU A 169 -8.30 -8.82 9.30
C LEU A 169 -7.70 -8.30 8.00
N LEU A 170 -8.31 -8.63 6.87
CA LEU A 170 -7.89 -8.14 5.56
C LEU A 170 -8.57 -6.80 5.26
N VAL A 171 -7.81 -5.81 4.83
CA VAL A 171 -8.28 -4.45 4.51
C VAL A 171 -8.14 -4.21 3.01
N PHE A 172 -9.25 -3.77 2.37
CA PHE A 172 -9.37 -3.52 0.93
C PHE A 172 -9.52 -2.02 0.68
N GLU A 173 -8.63 -1.43 -0.10
CA GLU A 173 -8.66 0.02 -0.32
C GLU A 173 -9.56 0.46 -1.48
N HIS A 174 -9.67 -0.38 -2.50
CA HIS A 174 -10.45 -0.07 -3.71
C HIS A 174 -11.88 -0.65 -3.70
N ASP A 175 -12.32 -1.26 -2.60
CA ASP A 175 -13.66 -1.80 -2.51
C ASP A 175 -14.65 -0.74 -1.98
N PRO A 176 -15.66 -0.35 -2.76
CA PRO A 176 -16.62 0.68 -2.32
C PRO A 176 -17.65 0.17 -1.30
N GLN A 177 -17.71 -1.13 -1.04
CA GLN A 177 -18.74 -1.76 -0.21
C GLN A 177 -18.14 -2.57 0.96
N VAL A 178 -17.02 -3.23 0.75
CA VAL A 178 -16.39 -4.12 1.73
C VAL A 178 -15.01 -3.57 2.08
N ALA A 179 -14.93 -2.78 3.14
CA ALA A 179 -13.68 -2.19 3.58
C ALA A 179 -12.72 -3.22 4.21
N TRP A 180 -13.24 -4.27 4.84
CA TRP A 180 -12.45 -5.31 5.49
C TRP A 180 -13.23 -6.63 5.61
N GLY A 181 -12.50 -7.72 5.88
CA GLY A 181 -13.09 -9.03 6.12
C GLY A 181 -12.04 -10.03 6.60
N ARG A 182 -12.48 -11.23 6.97
CA ARG A 182 -11.62 -12.35 7.34
C ARG A 182 -11.84 -13.50 6.39
N LEU A 183 -10.81 -14.30 6.16
CA LEU A 183 -10.97 -15.51 5.38
C LEU A 183 -11.80 -16.54 6.16
N ASP A 184 -12.72 -17.19 5.47
CA ASP A 184 -13.50 -18.31 6.03
C ASP A 184 -12.55 -19.51 6.27
N PRO A 185 -12.33 -19.92 7.54
CA PRO A 185 -11.45 -21.03 7.85
C PRO A 185 -12.05 -22.39 7.42
N GLY A 186 -13.37 -22.47 7.26
CA GLY A 186 -14.07 -23.69 6.85
C GLY A 186 -14.15 -23.89 5.33
N SER A 187 -13.69 -22.93 4.55
CA SER A 187 -13.77 -23.01 3.08
C SER A 187 -12.46 -23.50 2.47
N ASP A 188 -12.52 -24.50 1.58
CA ASP A 188 -11.35 -24.95 0.80
C ASP A 188 -10.84 -23.86 -0.16
N ARG A 189 -11.71 -22.90 -0.52
CA ARG A 189 -11.36 -21.77 -1.39
C ARG A 189 -11.30 -20.49 -0.57
N PRO A 190 -10.36 -19.57 -0.89
CA PRO A 190 -10.34 -18.26 -0.24
C PRO A 190 -11.66 -17.52 -0.51
N THR A 191 -12.43 -17.35 0.55
CA THR A 191 -13.69 -16.60 0.59
C THR A 191 -13.71 -15.81 1.90
N LEU A 192 -14.44 -14.70 1.94
CA LEU A 192 -14.63 -13.95 3.17
C LEU A 192 -15.78 -14.56 3.98
N VAL A 193 -15.66 -14.47 5.32
CA VAL A 193 -16.78 -14.72 6.22
C VAL A 193 -17.84 -13.66 5.92
N SER A 194 -19.09 -14.10 5.71
CA SER A 194 -20.23 -13.17 5.59
C SER A 194 -20.41 -12.42 6.90
N GLN A 195 -20.43 -11.11 6.81
CA GLN A 195 -20.73 -10.22 7.94
C GLN A 195 -22.24 -10.19 8.21
#